data_f9bb0d02efa6f57cbeaa7f33a4857a77
#
_entry.id   f9bb0d02efa6f57cbeaa7f33a4857a77
#
_cell.length_a   1.000
_cell.length_b   1.000
_cell.length_c   1.000
_cell.angle_alpha   90.00
_cell.angle_beta   90.00
_cell.angle_gamma   90.00
#
_symmetry.space_group_name_H-M   'P 1'
#
loop_
_entity.id
_entity.type
_entity.pdbx_description
1 polymer ?
#
loop_
_entity_poly.entity_id
_entity_poly.type
_entity_poly.pdbx_seq_one_letter_code
_entity_poly.pdbx_strand_id
1 'polypeptide(L)'
;MILSYGYDIEVLPNFFSITIVSINDYLKQFEDACVINKKGKKEPVPLTQIYTVKKIVDKLDKVKKWKFYITDTDDSQLLDMLGFINQMQPHYDENHKAVRSDVFGYNSSKYDKLMIAALLMFANQTDTTKELITKLYETSKKIIEMQDDNEVARHDYFLTTLRKFNIPFVDIDVMSIFALNKVGKGVDS
;
A
#
# COMPACT_ATOMS: atom_id res chain seq x y z
N MET A 1 9.30 -16.43 3.93
CA MET A 1 8.46 -15.62 4.84
C MET A 1 7.74 -14.55 4.03
N ILE A 2 6.50 -14.21 4.37
CA ILE A 2 5.75 -13.11 3.75
C ILE A 2 5.59 -12.01 4.80
N LEU A 3 6.04 -10.80 4.46
CA LEU A 3 5.77 -9.60 5.23
C LEU A 3 4.58 -8.89 4.59
N SER A 4 3.58 -8.55 5.38
CA SER A 4 2.34 -7.94 4.90
C SER A 4 2.20 -6.54 5.45
N TYR A 5 1.98 -5.57 4.57
CA TYR A 5 1.82 -4.17 4.90
C TYR A 5 0.55 -3.60 4.28
N GLY A 6 -0.07 -2.64 4.95
CA GLY A 6 -1.04 -1.75 4.34
C GLY A 6 -0.38 -0.42 4.03
N TYR A 7 -0.79 0.27 2.97
CA TYR A 7 -0.25 1.58 2.63
C TYR A 7 -1.31 2.52 2.07
N ASP A 8 -1.01 3.80 2.18
CA ASP A 8 -1.81 4.90 1.68
C ASP A 8 -0.90 6.08 1.29
N ILE A 9 -1.25 6.81 0.24
CA ILE A 9 -0.47 7.92 -0.31
C ILE A 9 -1.32 9.17 -0.39
N GLU A 10 -0.74 10.30 0.04
CA GLU A 10 -1.33 11.61 -0.13
C GLU A 10 -0.42 12.52 -0.95
N VAL A 11 -1.00 13.21 -1.93
CA VAL A 11 -0.29 14.14 -2.82
C VAL A 11 -1.01 15.47 -2.87
N LEU A 12 -0.30 16.54 -2.49
CA LEU A 12 -0.75 17.92 -2.55
C LEU A 12 0.25 18.74 -3.38
N PRO A 13 -0.06 19.99 -3.78
CA PRO A 13 0.83 20.80 -4.64
C PRO A 13 2.26 20.99 -4.12
N ASN A 14 2.44 20.94 -2.80
CA ASN A 14 3.73 21.17 -2.12
C ASN A 14 4.08 20.04 -1.14
N PHE A 15 3.43 18.89 -1.25
CA PHE A 15 3.55 17.81 -0.27
C PHE A 15 3.32 16.44 -0.89
N PHE A 16 4.12 15.47 -0.48
CA PHE A 16 3.93 14.05 -0.76
C PHE A 16 4.15 13.25 0.51
N SER A 17 3.27 12.32 0.83
CA SER A 17 3.47 11.40 1.94
C SER A 17 3.07 9.97 1.61
N ILE A 18 3.71 9.04 2.31
CA ILE A 18 3.33 7.64 2.36
C ILE A 18 3.21 7.20 3.81
N THR A 19 2.10 6.57 4.13
CA THR A 19 1.87 5.91 5.42
C THR A 19 1.85 4.41 5.20
N ILE A 20 2.64 3.67 5.98
CA ILE A 20 2.75 2.21 5.89
C ILE A 20 2.47 1.62 7.27
N VAL A 21 1.70 0.54 7.33
CA VAL A 21 1.36 -0.16 8.57
C VAL A 21 1.66 -1.66 8.45
N SER A 22 2.20 -2.26 9.50
CA SER A 22 2.46 -3.71 9.54
C SER A 22 1.17 -4.49 9.77
N ILE A 23 0.70 -5.23 8.76
CA ILE A 23 -0.46 -6.11 8.89
C ILE A 23 -0.11 -7.33 9.74
N ASN A 24 1.12 -7.85 9.63
CA ASN A 24 1.55 -8.97 10.47
C ASN A 24 1.45 -8.65 11.97
N ASP A 25 1.89 -7.45 12.38
CA ASP A 25 1.78 -7.00 13.78
C ASP A 25 0.32 -6.79 14.19
N TYR A 26 -0.51 -6.31 13.26
CA TYR A 26 -1.95 -6.17 13.47
C TYR A 26 -2.59 -7.53 13.70
N LEU A 27 -2.31 -8.53 12.84
CA LEU A 27 -2.88 -9.86 12.95
C LEU A 27 -2.45 -10.59 14.23
N LYS A 28 -1.18 -10.48 14.64
CA LYS A 28 -0.69 -11.05 15.91
C LYS A 28 -1.52 -10.62 17.11
N GLN A 29 -2.04 -9.41 17.13
CA GLN A 29 -2.86 -8.92 18.24
C GLN A 29 -4.24 -9.63 18.33
N PHE A 30 -4.63 -10.36 17.28
CA PHE A 30 -5.85 -11.15 17.22
C PHE A 30 -5.63 -12.64 17.40
N GLU A 31 -4.41 -13.15 17.21
CA GLU A 31 -4.08 -14.56 17.45
C GLU A 31 -4.33 -14.98 18.90
N ASP A 32 -4.17 -14.03 19.85
CA ASP A 32 -4.46 -14.24 21.26
C ASP A 32 -5.96 -14.13 21.60
N ALA A 33 -6.79 -13.65 20.67
CA ALA A 33 -8.24 -13.53 20.85
C ALA A 33 -8.94 -14.87 20.57
N CYS A 34 -8.56 -15.92 21.29
CA CYS A 34 -9.22 -17.21 21.26
C CYS A 34 -10.21 -17.33 22.42
N VAL A 35 -11.39 -17.90 22.17
CA VAL A 35 -12.30 -18.39 23.22
C VAL A 35 -12.05 -19.85 23.46
N ILE A 36 -12.11 -20.26 24.73
CA ILE A 36 -12.11 -21.68 25.09
C ILE A 36 -13.54 -22.14 24.93
N ASN A 37 -13.79 -23.06 24.01
CA ASN A 37 -15.11 -23.66 23.82
C ASN A 37 -15.49 -24.59 24.98
N LYS A 38 -16.74 -25.05 25.01
CA LYS A 38 -17.26 -25.97 26.04
C LYS A 38 -16.50 -27.29 26.16
N LYS A 39 -15.62 -27.63 25.20
CA LYS A 39 -14.76 -28.80 25.17
C LYS A 39 -13.31 -28.51 25.56
N GLY A 40 -13.02 -27.31 26.07
CA GLY A 40 -11.67 -26.89 26.46
C GLY A 40 -10.70 -26.63 25.32
N LYS A 41 -11.17 -26.59 24.06
CA LYS A 41 -10.34 -26.25 22.90
C LYS A 41 -10.34 -24.74 22.66
N LYS A 42 -9.16 -24.19 22.34
CA LYS A 42 -9.02 -22.82 21.82
C LYS A 42 -9.61 -22.75 20.43
N GLU A 43 -10.61 -21.91 20.24
CA GLU A 43 -11.20 -21.59 18.94
C GLU A 43 -11.00 -20.12 18.65
N PRO A 44 -10.65 -19.73 17.40
CA PRO A 44 -10.57 -18.34 17.02
C PRO A 44 -11.94 -17.67 17.22
N VAL A 45 -11.95 -16.49 17.84
CA VAL A 45 -13.18 -15.71 17.96
C VAL A 45 -13.59 -15.28 16.55
N PRO A 46 -14.85 -15.50 16.14
CA PRO A 46 -15.34 -15.03 14.84
C PRO A 46 -15.04 -13.53 14.69
N LEU A 47 -14.50 -13.14 13.53
CA LEU A 47 -14.13 -11.76 13.22
C LEU A 47 -15.26 -10.78 13.53
N THR A 48 -16.52 -11.16 13.29
CA THR A 48 -17.72 -10.37 13.61
C THR A 48 -17.91 -10.07 15.10
N GLN A 49 -17.32 -10.87 16.00
CA GLN A 49 -17.40 -10.64 17.46
C GLN A 49 -16.22 -9.85 18.02
N ILE A 50 -15.10 -9.79 17.27
CA ILE A 50 -13.89 -9.09 17.68
C ILE A 50 -13.99 -7.59 17.37
N TYR A 51 -14.74 -7.23 16.34
CA TYR A 51 -14.74 -5.89 15.78
C TYR A 51 -15.90 -5.02 16.25
N THR A 52 -15.77 -4.46 17.44
CA THR A 52 -16.32 -3.12 17.65
C THR A 52 -15.27 -2.10 17.15
N VAL A 53 -15.70 -1.04 16.50
CA VAL A 53 -14.83 0.04 15.98
C VAL A 53 -13.81 0.50 17.03
N LYS A 54 -14.23 0.61 18.30
CA LYS A 54 -13.36 0.97 19.42
C LYS A 54 -12.21 -0.01 19.64
N LYS A 55 -12.46 -1.33 19.58
CA LYS A 55 -11.41 -2.35 19.75
C LYS A 55 -10.42 -2.37 18.57
N ILE A 56 -10.90 -2.02 17.37
CA ILE A 56 -10.04 -1.88 16.18
C ILE A 56 -9.10 -0.69 16.37
N VAL A 57 -9.63 0.48 16.77
CA VAL A 57 -8.84 1.70 16.96
C VAL A 57 -7.81 1.50 18.08
N ASP A 58 -8.20 0.97 19.23
CA ASP A 58 -7.30 0.71 20.36
C ASP A 58 -6.15 -0.26 19.99
N LYS A 59 -6.38 -1.17 19.04
CA LYS A 59 -5.35 -2.08 18.54
C LYS A 59 -4.48 -1.47 17.45
N LEU A 60 -5.02 -0.60 16.61
CA LEU A 60 -4.26 0.12 15.59
C LEU A 60 -3.17 1.01 16.19
N ASP A 61 -3.37 1.54 17.39
CA ASP A 61 -2.37 2.35 18.10
C ASP A 61 -1.11 1.54 18.48
N LYS A 62 -1.25 0.23 18.62
CA LYS A 62 -0.15 -0.70 18.96
C LYS A 62 0.55 -1.30 17.73
N VAL A 63 0.05 -1.04 16.53
CA VAL A 63 0.61 -1.55 15.28
C VAL A 63 1.80 -0.70 14.87
N LYS A 64 2.86 -1.34 14.42
CA LYS A 64 4.02 -0.64 13.90
C LYS A 64 3.65 0.12 12.64
N LYS A 65 3.91 1.43 12.66
CA LYS A 65 3.60 2.38 11.60
C LYS A 65 4.85 3.13 11.19
N TRP A 66 4.96 3.41 9.91
CA TRP A 66 5.96 4.31 9.35
C TRP A 66 5.21 5.38 8.56
N LYS A 67 5.57 6.61 8.79
CA LYS A 67 5.05 7.74 8.03
C LYS A 67 6.22 8.56 7.54
N PHE A 68 6.31 8.67 6.23
CA PHE A 68 7.29 9.50 5.55
C PHE A 68 6.58 10.62 4.81
N TYR A 69 7.19 11.77 4.80
CA TYR A 69 6.71 12.90 4.01
C TYR A 69 7.88 13.73 3.49
N ILE A 70 7.64 14.39 2.38
CA ILE A 70 8.52 15.40 1.79
C ILE A 70 7.69 16.60 1.37
N THR A 71 8.30 17.77 1.40
CA THR A 71 7.69 19.03 0.94
C THR A 71 8.59 19.67 -0.10
N ASP A 72 8.14 20.73 -0.74
CA ASP A 72 8.94 21.49 -1.70
C ASP A 72 10.19 22.17 -1.07
N THR A 73 10.27 22.21 0.27
CA THR A 73 11.35 22.82 1.04
C THR A 73 12.03 21.88 2.04
N ASP A 74 11.50 20.65 2.23
CA ASP A 74 12.06 19.68 3.17
C ASP A 74 12.03 18.26 2.55
N ASP A 75 13.21 17.71 2.34
CA ASP A 75 13.45 16.35 1.81
C ASP A 75 14.16 15.44 2.80
N SER A 76 14.26 15.86 4.05
CA SER A 76 15.01 15.13 5.09
C SER A 76 14.61 13.65 5.22
N GLN A 77 13.37 13.28 4.85
CA GLN A 77 12.88 11.91 4.90
C GLN A 77 12.89 11.19 3.54
N LEU A 78 13.33 11.82 2.46
CA LEU A 78 13.30 11.21 1.12
C LEU A 78 14.14 9.92 1.06
N LEU A 79 15.36 9.97 1.55
CA LEU A 79 16.26 8.80 1.53
C LEU A 79 15.72 7.65 2.40
N ASP A 80 15.17 7.95 3.56
CA ASP A 80 14.57 6.96 4.45
C ASP A 80 13.32 6.33 3.80
N MET A 81 12.49 7.14 3.15
CA MET A 81 11.32 6.69 2.38
C MET A 81 11.72 5.74 1.26
N LEU A 82 12.68 6.16 0.42
CA LEU A 82 13.18 5.33 -0.69
C LEU A 82 13.86 4.06 -0.18
N GLY A 83 14.67 4.16 0.88
CA GLY A 83 15.31 3.04 1.53
C GLY A 83 14.30 2.03 2.06
N PHE A 84 13.24 2.49 2.72
CA PHE A 84 12.17 1.63 3.22
C PHE A 84 11.43 0.91 2.07
N ILE A 85 11.08 1.63 1.01
CA ILE A 85 10.44 1.04 -0.17
C ILE A 85 11.36 -0.03 -0.79
N ASN A 86 12.65 0.25 -0.93
CA ASN A 86 13.60 -0.69 -1.50
C ASN A 86 13.83 -1.94 -0.62
N GLN A 87 13.73 -1.83 0.72
CA GLN A 87 13.81 -2.99 1.62
C GLN A 87 12.66 -3.98 1.45
N MET A 88 11.57 -3.57 0.79
CA MET A 88 10.45 -4.46 0.48
C MET A 88 10.74 -5.42 -0.69
N GLN A 89 11.88 -5.28 -1.37
CA GLN A 89 12.28 -6.21 -2.43
C GLN A 89 12.39 -7.65 -1.92
N PRO A 90 12.03 -8.62 -2.74
CA PRO A 90 12.27 -10.02 -2.43
C PRO A 90 13.76 -10.27 -2.17
N HIS A 91 14.05 -10.89 -1.04
CA HIS A 91 15.41 -11.21 -0.62
C HIS A 91 15.45 -12.53 0.18
N TYR A 92 16.64 -12.98 0.53
CA TYR A 92 16.81 -14.13 1.44
C TYR A 92 17.23 -13.62 2.83
N ASP A 93 16.62 -14.17 3.87
CA ASP A 93 17.02 -13.89 5.26
C ASP A 93 18.35 -14.60 5.63
N GLU A 94 18.81 -14.37 6.87
CA GLU A 94 20.04 -14.97 7.41
C GLU A 94 20.02 -16.52 7.39
N ASN A 95 18.83 -17.12 7.33
CA ASN A 95 18.63 -18.57 7.26
C ASN A 95 18.40 -19.07 5.82
N HIS A 96 18.72 -18.25 4.81
CA HIS A 96 18.50 -18.54 3.37
C HIS A 96 17.03 -18.82 3.02
N LYS A 97 16.06 -18.29 3.79
CA LYS A 97 14.65 -18.38 3.48
C LYS A 97 14.23 -17.17 2.65
N ALA A 98 13.49 -17.42 1.58
CA ALA A 98 12.95 -16.35 0.76
C ALA A 98 11.97 -15.48 1.57
N VAL A 99 12.17 -14.17 1.50
CA VAL A 99 11.32 -13.13 2.10
C VAL A 99 10.78 -12.28 0.96
N ARG A 100 9.49 -12.01 0.97
CA ARG A 100 8.85 -11.06 0.06
C ARG A 100 7.88 -10.17 0.84
N SER A 101 7.58 -9.01 0.30
CA SER A 101 6.58 -8.11 0.85
C SER A 101 5.33 -8.10 -0.02
N ASP A 102 4.18 -8.37 0.59
CA ASP A 102 2.86 -8.20 0.02
C ASP A 102 2.29 -6.90 0.60
N VAL A 103 1.98 -5.93 -0.25
CA VAL A 103 1.55 -4.58 0.17
C VAL A 103 0.14 -4.33 -0.32
N PHE A 104 -0.75 -4.06 0.62
CA PHE A 104 -2.19 -3.93 0.39
C PHE A 104 -2.58 -2.46 0.34
N GLY A 105 -3.18 -2.04 -0.74
CA GLY A 105 -3.75 -0.71 -0.91
C GLY A 105 -5.22 -0.76 -1.37
N TYR A 106 -5.98 0.27 -1.06
CA TYR A 106 -7.36 0.40 -1.53
C TYR A 106 -7.38 1.12 -2.87
N ASN A 107 -7.84 0.45 -3.93
CA ASN A 107 -7.79 0.97 -5.31
C ASN A 107 -6.35 1.29 -5.78
N SER A 108 -5.37 0.60 -5.20
CA SER A 108 -3.94 0.91 -5.37
C SER A 108 -3.46 0.75 -6.80
N SER A 109 -3.99 -0.23 -7.53
CA SER A 109 -3.62 -0.48 -8.93
C SER A 109 -3.90 0.71 -9.86
N LYS A 110 -4.83 1.60 -9.48
CA LYS A 110 -5.22 2.77 -10.26
C LYS A 110 -4.55 4.07 -9.82
N TYR A 111 -4.05 4.14 -8.58
CA TYR A 111 -3.47 5.36 -8.04
C TYR A 111 -2.17 5.12 -7.26
N ASP A 112 -2.23 4.52 -6.08
CA ASP A 112 -1.08 4.47 -5.16
C ASP A 112 0.15 3.78 -5.76
N LYS A 113 -0.06 2.64 -6.44
CA LYS A 113 1.01 1.95 -7.16
C LYS A 113 1.66 2.82 -8.21
N LEU A 114 0.87 3.60 -8.96
CA LEU A 114 1.38 4.50 -9.99
C LEU A 114 2.17 5.65 -9.36
N MET A 115 1.75 6.13 -8.19
CA MET A 115 2.47 7.16 -7.45
C MET A 115 3.80 6.66 -6.88
N ILE A 116 3.87 5.40 -6.39
CA ILE A 116 5.15 4.78 -6.01
C ILE A 116 6.07 4.66 -7.23
N ALA A 117 5.55 4.21 -8.37
CA ALA A 117 6.33 4.12 -9.61
C ALA A 117 6.86 5.50 -10.04
N ALA A 118 6.03 6.53 -9.96
CA ALA A 118 6.41 7.92 -10.26
C ALA A 118 7.49 8.43 -9.31
N LEU A 119 7.34 8.19 -8.00
CA LEU A 119 8.35 8.57 -6.99
C LEU A 119 9.70 7.93 -7.31
N LEU A 120 9.73 6.60 -7.50
CA LEU A 120 10.97 5.87 -7.80
C LEU A 120 11.62 6.30 -9.12
N MET A 121 10.80 6.63 -10.12
CA MET A 121 11.29 7.11 -11.42
C MET A 121 11.86 8.53 -11.32
N PHE A 122 11.14 9.45 -10.68
CA PHE A 122 11.52 10.86 -10.66
C PHE A 122 12.60 11.17 -9.62
N ALA A 123 12.69 10.44 -8.50
CA ALA A 123 13.71 10.66 -7.49
C ALA A 123 15.15 10.59 -8.04
N ASN A 124 15.35 9.87 -9.15
CA ASN A 124 16.65 9.78 -9.84
C ASN A 124 16.79 10.74 -11.04
N GLN A 125 15.77 11.53 -11.35
CA GLN A 125 15.69 12.38 -12.56
C GLN A 125 15.51 13.86 -12.24
N THR A 126 15.39 14.21 -10.96
CA THR A 126 15.18 15.58 -10.52
C THR A 126 16.35 16.04 -9.67
N ASP A 127 16.75 17.30 -9.86
CA ASP A 127 17.88 17.91 -9.12
C ASP A 127 17.42 18.53 -7.82
N THR A 128 16.13 18.80 -7.66
CA THR A 128 15.57 19.46 -6.48
C THR A 128 14.29 18.81 -6.00
N THR A 129 14.05 18.88 -4.69
CA THR A 129 12.82 18.35 -4.06
C THR A 129 11.58 19.07 -4.59
N LYS A 130 11.68 20.37 -4.85
CA LYS A 130 10.58 21.15 -5.45
C LYS A 130 10.19 20.61 -6.82
N GLU A 131 11.17 20.29 -7.67
CA GLU A 131 10.91 19.68 -8.98
C GLU A 131 10.26 18.31 -8.83
N LEU A 132 10.78 17.47 -7.92
CA LEU A 132 10.22 16.15 -7.63
C LEU A 132 8.75 16.26 -7.22
N ILE A 133 8.43 17.10 -6.25
CA ILE A 133 7.06 17.30 -5.77
C ILE A 133 6.15 17.84 -6.88
N THR A 134 6.63 18.78 -7.68
CA THR A 134 5.86 19.30 -8.82
C THR A 134 5.50 18.19 -9.80
N LYS A 135 6.47 17.34 -10.19
CA LYS A 135 6.23 16.20 -11.09
C LYS A 135 5.27 15.17 -10.48
N LEU A 136 5.41 14.89 -9.17
CA LEU A 136 4.49 13.98 -8.48
C LEU A 136 3.06 14.53 -8.46
N TYR A 137 2.89 15.81 -8.17
CA TYR A 137 1.58 16.46 -8.17
C TYR A 137 0.93 16.49 -9.56
N GLU A 138 1.68 16.85 -10.60
CA GLU A 138 1.20 16.82 -11.98
C GLU A 138 0.82 15.40 -12.41
N THR A 139 1.60 14.40 -11.99
CA THR A 139 1.28 12.99 -12.23
C THR A 139 -0.01 12.58 -11.54
N SER A 140 -0.18 12.97 -10.27
CA SER A 140 -1.41 12.72 -9.50
C SER A 140 -2.63 13.30 -10.20
N LYS A 141 -2.57 14.57 -10.63
CA LYS A 141 -3.66 15.22 -11.39
C LYS A 141 -3.98 14.45 -12.65
N LYS A 142 -2.96 14.10 -13.44
CA LYS A 142 -3.14 13.36 -14.69
C LYS A 142 -3.79 11.99 -14.45
N ILE A 143 -3.38 11.26 -13.41
CA ILE A 143 -4.00 9.98 -13.06
C ILE A 143 -5.48 10.17 -12.71
N ILE A 144 -5.81 11.16 -11.88
CA ILE A 144 -7.18 11.44 -11.45
C ILE A 144 -8.06 11.85 -12.64
N GLU A 145 -7.60 12.78 -13.47
CA GLU A 145 -8.33 13.26 -14.64
C GLU A 145 -8.63 12.15 -15.67
N MET A 146 -7.73 11.15 -15.76
CA MET A 146 -7.89 10.05 -16.70
C MET A 146 -8.61 8.82 -16.11
N GLN A 147 -8.95 8.81 -14.83
CA GLN A 147 -9.65 7.66 -14.22
C GLN A 147 -11.01 7.43 -14.82
N ASP A 148 -11.70 8.49 -15.26
CA ASP A 148 -13.03 8.41 -15.85
C ASP A 148 -13.02 8.06 -17.34
N ASP A 149 -11.86 8.21 -18.02
CA ASP A 149 -11.68 7.86 -19.43
C ASP A 149 -10.70 6.69 -19.61
N ASN A 150 -11.22 5.48 -19.48
CA ASN A 150 -10.42 4.25 -19.60
C ASN A 150 -9.78 4.07 -20.98
N GLU A 151 -10.32 4.66 -22.03
CA GLU A 151 -9.81 4.53 -23.39
C GLU A 151 -8.62 5.45 -23.61
N VAL A 152 -8.72 6.71 -23.23
CA VAL A 152 -7.60 7.67 -23.26
C VAL A 152 -6.45 7.22 -22.36
N ALA A 153 -6.76 6.77 -21.14
CA ALA A 153 -5.76 6.31 -20.20
C ALA A 153 -4.96 5.07 -20.68
N ARG A 154 -5.56 4.22 -21.53
CA ARG A 154 -4.87 3.06 -22.12
C ARG A 154 -3.85 3.44 -23.17
N HIS A 155 -4.07 4.53 -23.89
CA HIS A 155 -3.21 5.01 -24.96
C HIS A 155 -2.18 6.05 -24.50
N ASP A 156 -2.29 6.54 -23.25
CA ASP A 156 -1.29 7.45 -22.71
C ASP A 156 0.03 6.73 -22.44
N TYR A 157 1.07 7.14 -23.17
CA TYR A 157 2.40 6.52 -23.11
C TYR A 157 3.01 6.62 -21.70
N PHE A 158 2.87 7.75 -21.03
CA PHE A 158 3.43 7.99 -19.70
C PHE A 158 2.77 7.10 -18.65
N LEU A 159 1.42 7.06 -18.61
CA LEU A 159 0.70 6.17 -17.69
C LEU A 159 0.98 4.69 -17.99
N THR A 160 1.14 4.33 -19.26
CA THR A 160 1.54 2.97 -19.66
C THR A 160 2.93 2.64 -19.14
N THR A 161 3.86 3.60 -19.16
CA THR A 161 5.21 3.44 -18.60
C THR A 161 5.17 3.24 -17.10
N LEU A 162 4.39 4.05 -16.36
CA LEU A 162 4.20 3.89 -14.91
C LEU A 162 3.59 2.53 -14.55
N ARG A 163 2.58 2.07 -15.29
CA ARG A 163 1.94 0.75 -15.06
C ARG A 163 2.92 -0.41 -15.25
N LYS A 164 3.86 -0.28 -16.16
CA LYS A 164 4.90 -1.28 -16.45
C LYS A 164 6.13 -1.15 -15.55
N PHE A 165 6.22 -0.07 -14.79
CA PHE A 165 7.35 0.14 -13.90
C PHE A 165 7.37 -0.93 -12.81
N ASN A 166 8.54 -1.54 -12.61
CA ASN A 166 8.70 -2.61 -11.63
C ASN A 166 8.91 -2.01 -10.23
N ILE A 167 7.87 -2.01 -9.41
CA ILE A 167 7.97 -1.62 -8.01
C ILE A 167 8.55 -2.78 -7.18
N PRO A 168 9.26 -2.50 -6.06
CA PRO A 168 10.03 -3.51 -5.34
C PRO A 168 9.20 -4.41 -4.40
N PHE A 169 7.89 -4.52 -4.59
CA PHE A 169 7.01 -5.36 -3.78
C PHE A 169 5.81 -5.87 -4.60
N VAL A 170 5.08 -6.82 -4.05
CA VAL A 170 3.82 -7.31 -4.65
C VAL A 170 2.69 -6.38 -4.18
N ASP A 171 2.15 -5.59 -5.12
CA ASP A 171 0.97 -4.75 -4.85
C ASP A 171 -0.31 -5.57 -4.95
N ILE A 172 -1.13 -5.51 -3.91
CA ILE A 172 -2.42 -6.20 -3.81
C ILE A 172 -3.52 -5.16 -3.67
N ASP A 173 -4.27 -4.95 -4.75
CA ASP A 173 -5.41 -4.04 -4.75
C ASP A 173 -6.64 -4.69 -4.11
N VAL A 174 -6.98 -4.22 -2.92
CA VAL A 174 -8.10 -4.75 -2.13
C VAL A 174 -9.44 -4.58 -2.86
N MET A 175 -9.62 -3.49 -3.63
CA MET A 175 -10.84 -3.28 -4.44
C MET A 175 -11.03 -4.36 -5.49
N SER A 176 -9.95 -4.80 -6.13
CA SER A 176 -10.00 -5.86 -7.14
C SER A 176 -10.47 -7.19 -6.54
N ILE A 177 -10.08 -7.50 -5.32
CA ILE A 177 -10.52 -8.71 -4.61
C ILE A 177 -12.04 -8.67 -4.36
N PHE A 178 -12.57 -7.51 -3.92
CA PHE A 178 -14.00 -7.35 -3.69
C PHE A 178 -14.81 -7.34 -4.98
N ALA A 179 -14.27 -6.80 -6.08
CA ALA A 179 -14.93 -6.79 -7.38
C ALA A 179 -15.10 -8.21 -7.95
N LEU A 180 -14.07 -9.05 -7.84
CA LEU A 180 -14.13 -10.46 -8.27
C LEU A 180 -15.21 -11.26 -7.53
N ASN A 181 -15.41 -11.01 -6.23
CA ASN A 181 -16.47 -11.65 -5.46
C ASN A 181 -17.89 -11.22 -5.86
N LYS A 182 -18.06 -10.05 -6.49
CA LYS A 182 -19.37 -9.60 -7.01
C LYS A 182 -19.72 -10.26 -8.36
N VAL A 183 -18.72 -10.50 -9.21
CA VAL A 183 -18.91 -11.15 -10.52
C VAL A 183 -19.30 -12.62 -10.35
N GLY A 184 -18.77 -13.32 -9.34
CA GLY A 184 -19.12 -14.72 -9.05
C GLY A 184 -20.55 -14.94 -8.54
N LYS A 185 -21.24 -13.89 -8.08
CA LYS A 185 -22.65 -13.98 -7.62
C LYS A 185 -23.69 -13.70 -8.72
N GLY A 186 -23.28 -13.30 -9.91
CA GLY A 186 -24.14 -12.95 -11.03
C GLY A 186 -24.34 -14.07 -12.08
N VAL A 187 -23.77 -15.27 -11.84
CA VAL A 187 -23.82 -16.38 -12.83
C VAL A 187 -24.80 -17.50 -12.42
N ASP A 188 -25.40 -17.39 -11.23
CA ASP A 188 -26.39 -18.36 -10.73
C ASP A 188 -27.78 -17.72 -10.64
N SER A 189 -28.33 -17.27 -11.80
CA SER A 189 -29.76 -16.97 -11.92
C SER A 189 -30.25 -17.23 -13.33
#